data_9f8cbd36d0a31fa87052d65edb9da6e6
#
_entry.id   9f8cbd36d0a31fa87052d65edb9da6e6
#
_cell.length_a   1.000
_cell.length_b   1.000
_cell.length_c   1.000
_cell.angle_alpha   90.00
_cell.angle_beta   90.00
_cell.angle_gamma   90.00
#
_symmetry.space_group_name_H-M   'P 1'
#
loop_
_entity.id
_entity.type
_entity.pdbx_description
1 polymer ?
#
loop_
_entity_poly.entity_id
_entity_poly.type
_entity_poly.pdbx_seq_one_letter_code
_entity_poly.pdbx_strand_id
1 'polypeptide(L)'
;MIDAYSILWSDLAALKRRWPRYILTTLISPILYLVAFGWGLGRGINLNGSSYLEFVIPGIIALTAMTTSFNGAGTRLNVDRLYFKSFDECLMAPVGLSSLLLGKALIGVVRGVLSSLAFLAVALLIAPHIHITLAFLLGLLLCCLTFAFLGVLAALLARSHEDMATFSSLILLPMTFL
;
A
#
# COMPACT_ATOMS: atom_id res chain seq x y z
N MET A 1 12.75 14.98 -14.58
CA MET A 1 12.34 15.15 -13.15
C MET A 1 11.05 15.97 -13.00
N ILE A 2 10.90 17.09 -13.73
CA ILE A 2 9.69 17.92 -13.71
C ILE A 2 8.45 17.11 -14.13
N ASP A 3 8.59 16.25 -15.11
CA ASP A 3 7.50 15.42 -15.65
C ASP A 3 6.99 14.37 -14.65
N ALA A 4 7.90 13.72 -13.91
CA ALA A 4 7.52 12.76 -12.84
C ALA A 4 6.72 13.46 -11.73
N TYR A 5 7.07 14.70 -11.40
CA TYR A 5 6.35 15.51 -10.43
C TYR A 5 4.96 15.88 -10.94
N SER A 6 4.82 16.25 -12.21
CA SER A 6 3.51 16.58 -12.79
C SER A 6 2.56 15.37 -12.80
N ILE A 7 3.07 14.17 -13.12
CA ILE A 7 2.32 12.92 -13.08
C ILE A 7 1.90 12.59 -11.64
N LEU A 8 2.84 12.67 -10.72
CA LEU A 8 2.57 12.46 -9.29
C LEU A 8 1.52 13.43 -8.78
N TRP A 9 1.63 14.72 -9.15
CA TRP A 9 0.70 15.75 -8.73
C TRP A 9 -0.73 15.51 -9.22
N SER A 10 -0.91 15.10 -10.48
CA SER A 10 -2.22 14.78 -11.05
C SER A 10 -2.89 13.61 -10.32
N ASP A 11 -2.13 12.53 -10.05
CA ASP A 11 -2.62 11.36 -9.32
C ASP A 11 -2.88 11.69 -7.84
N LEU A 12 -2.07 12.56 -7.22
CA LEU A 12 -2.26 13.04 -5.86
C LEU A 12 -3.51 13.93 -5.73
N ALA A 13 -3.76 14.80 -6.70
CA ALA A 13 -4.96 15.63 -6.75
C ALA A 13 -6.23 14.77 -6.89
N ALA A 14 -6.18 13.72 -7.70
CA ALA A 14 -7.26 12.74 -7.82
C ALA A 14 -7.49 11.98 -6.50
N LEU A 15 -6.42 11.62 -5.79
CA LEU A 15 -6.49 10.98 -4.47
C LEU A 15 -7.11 11.92 -3.43
N LYS A 16 -6.67 13.19 -3.39
CA LYS A 16 -7.18 14.22 -2.47
C LYS A 16 -8.69 14.42 -2.63
N ARG A 17 -9.21 14.36 -3.84
CA ARG A 17 -10.65 14.54 -4.12
C ARG A 17 -11.50 13.38 -3.59
N ARG A 18 -10.92 12.18 -3.40
CA ARG A 18 -11.62 10.97 -2.94
C ARG A 18 -11.06 10.40 -1.63
N TRP A 19 -10.26 11.20 -0.92
CA TRP A 19 -9.55 10.80 0.31
C TRP A 19 -10.43 10.05 1.33
N PRO A 20 -11.58 10.59 1.80
CA PRO A 20 -12.30 9.92 2.89
C PRO A 20 -12.79 8.53 2.49
N ARG A 21 -13.26 8.39 1.24
CA ARG A 21 -13.68 7.08 0.72
C ARG A 21 -12.50 6.12 0.61
N TYR A 22 -11.34 6.61 0.17
CA TYR A 22 -10.14 5.78 0.04
C TYR A 22 -9.68 5.25 1.40
N ILE A 23 -9.58 6.10 2.41
CA ILE A 23 -9.18 5.69 3.77
C ILE A 23 -10.16 4.70 4.35
N LEU A 24 -11.47 4.98 4.27
CA LEU A 24 -12.50 4.06 4.76
C LEU A 24 -12.39 2.66 4.14
N THR A 25 -12.29 2.59 2.82
CA THR A 25 -12.21 1.28 2.13
C THR A 25 -10.92 0.53 2.46
N THR A 26 -9.81 1.25 2.62
CA THR A 26 -8.50 0.63 2.89
C THR A 26 -8.37 0.16 4.33
N LEU A 27 -9.04 0.81 5.29
CA LEU A 27 -8.99 0.46 6.70
C LEU A 27 -9.87 -0.75 7.07
N ILE A 28 -10.84 -1.14 6.24
CA ILE A 28 -11.75 -2.26 6.54
C ILE A 28 -10.96 -3.54 6.81
N SER A 29 -10.06 -3.93 5.92
CA SER A 29 -9.27 -5.17 6.08
C SER A 29 -8.37 -5.16 7.32
N PRO A 30 -7.53 -4.13 7.58
CA PRO A 30 -6.72 -4.08 8.79
C PRO A 30 -7.53 -4.08 10.07
N ILE A 31 -8.68 -3.39 10.10
CA ILE A 31 -9.58 -3.40 11.27
C ILE A 31 -10.16 -4.79 11.50
N LEU A 32 -10.56 -5.50 10.45
CA LEU A 32 -11.04 -6.88 10.56
C LEU A 32 -9.94 -7.82 11.09
N TYR A 33 -8.69 -7.66 10.62
CA TYR A 33 -7.55 -8.40 11.17
C TYR A 33 -7.35 -8.09 12.65
N LEU A 34 -7.43 -6.81 13.05
CA LEU A 34 -7.28 -6.41 14.44
C LEU A 34 -8.38 -6.98 15.33
N VAL A 35 -9.62 -7.02 14.86
CA VAL A 35 -10.75 -7.63 15.57
C VAL A 35 -10.56 -9.15 15.66
N ALA A 36 -10.21 -9.81 14.55
CA ALA A 36 -10.03 -11.27 14.51
C ALA A 36 -8.90 -11.72 15.42
N PHE A 37 -7.75 -11.08 15.36
CA PHE A 37 -6.58 -11.42 16.18
C PHE A 37 -6.71 -10.89 17.61
N GLY A 38 -7.28 -9.70 17.80
CA GLY A 38 -7.44 -9.09 19.12
C GLY A 38 -8.49 -9.80 19.98
N TRP A 39 -9.67 -10.07 19.43
CA TRP A 39 -10.74 -10.75 20.16
C TRP A 39 -10.68 -12.27 20.04
N GLY A 40 -10.23 -12.79 18.89
CA GLY A 40 -10.19 -14.23 18.66
C GLY A 40 -9.07 -14.92 19.44
N LEU A 41 -7.84 -14.43 19.33
CA LEU A 41 -6.65 -15.05 19.91
C LEU A 41 -6.13 -14.32 21.15
N GLY A 42 -6.39 -13.01 21.30
CA GLY A 42 -5.83 -12.18 22.36
C GLY A 42 -6.39 -12.42 23.76
N ARG A 43 -7.52 -13.12 23.90
CA ARG A 43 -8.20 -13.34 25.21
C ARG A 43 -7.54 -14.35 26.15
N GLY A 44 -6.43 -14.96 25.78
CA GLY A 44 -5.79 -15.99 26.62
C GLY A 44 -4.25 -15.94 26.65
N ILE A 45 -3.63 -15.06 25.89
CA ILE A 45 -2.17 -15.07 25.72
C ILE A 45 -1.60 -13.77 26.30
N ASN A 46 -1.03 -13.87 27.51
CA ASN A 46 -0.18 -12.84 28.09
C ASN A 46 1.27 -13.19 27.75
N LEU A 47 1.88 -12.44 26.84
CA LEU A 47 3.31 -12.56 26.49
C LEU A 47 4.12 -11.67 27.44
N ASN A 48 4.61 -12.23 28.55
CA ASN A 48 5.54 -11.57 29.48
C ASN A 48 5.16 -10.12 29.88
N GLY A 49 3.85 -9.84 30.09
CA GLY A 49 3.37 -8.52 30.53
C GLY A 49 2.99 -7.55 29.41
N SER A 50 3.21 -7.89 28.14
CA SER A 50 2.72 -7.13 26.98
C SER A 50 1.44 -7.77 26.41
N SER A 51 0.52 -6.94 25.94
CA SER A 51 -0.68 -7.41 25.28
C SER A 51 -0.34 -8.06 23.94
N TYR A 52 -0.95 -9.20 23.62
CA TYR A 52 -0.82 -9.84 22.30
C TYR A 52 -1.08 -8.86 21.13
N LEU A 53 -1.96 -7.89 21.34
CA LEU A 53 -2.25 -6.83 20.37
C LEU A 53 -1.02 -5.96 20.06
N GLU A 54 -0.20 -5.63 21.05
CA GLU A 54 1.00 -4.81 20.85
C GLU A 54 2.02 -5.50 19.92
N PHE A 55 2.05 -6.83 19.96
CA PHE A 55 2.90 -7.62 19.07
C PHE A 55 2.34 -7.71 17.64
N VAL A 56 1.03 -7.85 17.49
CA VAL A 56 0.39 -8.10 16.18
C VAL A 56 0.21 -6.81 15.36
N ILE A 57 -0.03 -5.67 16.01
CA ILE A 57 -0.31 -4.40 15.32
C ILE A 57 0.80 -3.99 14.35
N PRO A 58 2.10 -4.02 14.67
CA PRO A 58 3.17 -3.70 13.73
C PRO A 58 3.14 -4.59 12.47
N GLY A 59 2.82 -5.87 12.63
CA GLY A 59 2.63 -6.81 11.51
C GLY A 59 1.48 -6.41 10.59
N ILE A 60 0.33 -6.04 11.16
CA ILE A 60 -0.83 -5.58 10.37
C ILE A 60 -0.51 -4.26 9.65
N ILE A 61 0.24 -3.35 10.26
CA ILE A 61 0.70 -2.11 9.62
C ILE A 61 1.57 -2.44 8.40
N ALA A 62 2.53 -3.35 8.55
CA ALA A 62 3.42 -3.76 7.47
C ALA A 62 2.64 -4.44 6.33
N LEU A 63 1.70 -5.33 6.64
CA LEU A 63 0.79 -5.95 5.67
C LEU A 63 -0.05 -4.91 4.92
N THR A 64 -0.58 -3.92 5.63
CA THR A 64 -1.36 -2.83 5.02
C THR A 64 -0.49 -1.99 4.10
N ALA A 65 0.72 -1.64 4.51
CA ALA A 65 1.68 -0.89 3.71
C ALA A 65 2.04 -1.64 2.42
N MET A 66 2.35 -2.94 2.53
CA MET A 66 2.70 -3.83 1.43
C MET A 66 1.57 -3.92 0.40
N THR A 67 0.38 -4.31 0.84
CA THR A 67 -0.77 -4.54 -0.06
C THR A 67 -1.26 -3.26 -0.72
N THR A 68 -1.30 -2.15 0.03
CA THR A 68 -1.76 -0.86 -0.50
C THR A 68 -0.75 -0.20 -1.43
N SER A 69 0.56 -0.36 -1.18
CA SER A 69 1.60 0.14 -2.08
C SER A 69 1.61 -0.63 -3.41
N PHE A 70 1.58 -1.96 -3.34
CA PHE A 70 1.55 -2.81 -4.52
C PHE A 70 0.32 -2.53 -5.39
N ASN A 71 -0.88 -2.60 -4.82
CA ASN A 71 -2.12 -2.36 -5.55
C ASN A 71 -2.26 -0.89 -5.97
N GLY A 72 -1.80 0.04 -5.14
CA GLY A 72 -1.83 1.47 -5.40
C GLY A 72 -1.02 1.90 -6.63
N ALA A 73 0.11 1.26 -6.88
CA ALA A 73 0.93 1.46 -8.08
C ALA A 73 0.48 0.54 -9.22
N GLY A 74 0.42 -0.77 -8.97
CA GLY A 74 0.25 -1.79 -10.00
C GLY A 74 -1.14 -1.82 -10.60
N THR A 75 -2.19 -1.99 -9.79
CA THR A 75 -3.56 -2.05 -10.32
C THR A 75 -3.96 -0.75 -11.01
N ARG A 76 -3.51 0.39 -10.48
CA ARG A 76 -3.77 1.69 -11.08
C ARG A 76 -3.10 1.81 -12.45
N LEU A 77 -1.82 1.47 -12.56
CA LEU A 77 -1.09 1.48 -13.83
C LEU A 77 -1.70 0.51 -14.85
N ASN A 78 -2.12 -0.67 -14.40
CA ASN A 78 -2.78 -1.66 -15.26
C ASN A 78 -4.10 -1.12 -15.84
N VAL A 79 -4.92 -0.45 -15.02
CA VAL A 79 -6.16 0.19 -15.48
C VAL A 79 -5.88 1.36 -16.43
N ASP A 80 -4.92 2.23 -16.12
CA ASP A 80 -4.55 3.36 -16.96
C ASP A 80 -4.02 2.90 -18.33
N ARG A 81 -3.35 1.73 -18.38
CA ARG A 81 -2.80 1.14 -19.60
C ARG A 81 -3.86 0.43 -20.46
N LEU A 82 -4.70 -0.41 -19.84
CA LEU A 82 -5.60 -1.30 -20.57
C LEU A 82 -6.96 -0.66 -20.88
N TYR A 83 -7.50 0.17 -19.98
CA TYR A 83 -8.84 0.73 -20.14
C TYR A 83 -8.84 2.18 -20.59
N PHE A 84 -8.07 3.03 -19.92
CA PHE A 84 -8.10 4.47 -20.24
C PHE A 84 -7.14 4.87 -21.35
N LYS A 85 -6.19 3.98 -21.72
CA LYS A 85 -5.12 4.28 -22.70
C LYS A 85 -4.33 5.56 -22.40
N SER A 86 -4.53 6.13 -21.22
CA SER A 86 -3.80 7.34 -20.77
C SER A 86 -2.31 7.10 -20.64
N PHE A 87 -1.89 5.85 -20.50
CA PHE A 87 -0.49 5.46 -20.55
C PHE A 87 0.10 5.69 -21.96
N ASP A 88 -0.64 5.35 -23.01
CA ASP A 88 -0.21 5.54 -24.40
C ASP A 88 -0.16 7.04 -24.76
N GLU A 89 -1.11 7.83 -24.27
CA GLU A 89 -1.10 9.29 -24.40
C GLU A 89 0.16 9.90 -23.73
N CYS A 90 0.52 9.42 -22.53
CA CYS A 90 1.75 9.84 -21.86
C CYS A 90 3.02 9.42 -22.61
N LEU A 91 3.01 8.29 -23.33
CA LEU A 91 4.13 7.85 -24.17
C LEU A 91 4.30 8.71 -25.44
N MET A 92 3.20 9.27 -25.96
CA MET A 92 3.24 10.20 -27.10
C MET A 92 3.74 11.60 -26.70
N ALA A 93 3.66 11.94 -25.40
CA ALA A 93 4.24 13.18 -24.88
C ALA A 93 5.77 13.07 -24.80
N PRO A 94 6.52 14.17 -24.87
CA PRO A 94 7.99 14.16 -24.76
C PRO A 94 8.45 13.89 -23.31
N VAL A 95 7.93 12.83 -22.70
CA VAL A 95 8.20 12.41 -21.32
C VAL A 95 9.05 11.14 -21.32
N GLY A 96 10.13 11.13 -20.56
CA GLY A 96 10.96 9.92 -20.42
C GLY A 96 10.20 8.79 -19.71
N LEU A 97 10.27 7.58 -20.29
CA LEU A 97 9.61 6.38 -19.73
C LEU A 97 9.95 6.14 -18.24
N SER A 98 11.21 6.35 -17.88
CA SER A 98 11.66 6.23 -16.48
C SER A 98 10.96 7.22 -15.56
N SER A 99 10.75 8.47 -16.00
CA SER A 99 10.01 9.48 -15.22
C SER A 99 8.54 9.12 -15.04
N LEU A 100 7.93 8.52 -16.05
CA LEU A 100 6.55 8.04 -16.01
C LEU A 100 6.39 6.89 -14.98
N LEU A 101 7.26 5.89 -15.07
CA LEU A 101 7.23 4.73 -14.16
C LEU A 101 7.54 5.12 -12.72
N LEU A 102 8.51 6.02 -12.51
CA LEU A 102 8.81 6.57 -11.18
C LEU A 102 7.62 7.34 -10.59
N GLY A 103 6.95 8.17 -11.39
CA GLY A 103 5.75 8.89 -10.95
C GLY A 103 4.64 7.92 -10.51
N LYS A 104 4.41 6.86 -11.27
CA LYS A 104 3.41 5.82 -10.94
C LYS A 104 3.82 4.96 -9.73
N ALA A 105 5.10 4.67 -9.55
CA ALA A 105 5.58 4.00 -8.34
C ALA A 105 5.41 4.87 -7.10
N LEU A 106 5.80 6.15 -7.18
CA LEU A 106 5.71 7.09 -6.06
C LEU A 106 4.28 7.28 -5.55
N ILE A 107 3.25 7.28 -6.42
CA ILE A 107 1.86 7.34 -5.96
C ILE A 107 1.47 6.08 -5.16
N GLY A 108 2.00 4.90 -5.54
CA GLY A 108 1.85 3.67 -4.75
C GLY A 108 2.46 3.80 -3.36
N VAL A 109 3.68 4.36 -3.27
CA VAL A 109 4.35 4.63 -1.99
C VAL A 109 3.53 5.57 -1.13
N VAL A 110 3.06 6.70 -1.69
CA VAL A 110 2.23 7.68 -0.97
C VAL A 110 0.95 7.02 -0.43
N ARG A 111 0.29 6.19 -1.23
CA ARG A 111 -0.91 5.46 -0.80
C ARG A 111 -0.62 4.46 0.31
N GLY A 112 0.47 3.71 0.21
CA GLY A 112 0.89 2.77 1.24
C GLY A 112 1.20 3.47 2.56
N VAL A 113 1.99 4.54 2.52
CA VAL A 113 2.33 5.34 3.71
C VAL A 113 1.07 5.96 4.33
N LEU A 114 0.19 6.56 3.53
CA LEU A 114 -1.05 7.15 4.04
C LEU A 114 -1.95 6.11 4.71
N SER A 115 -2.12 4.93 4.10
CA SER A 115 -2.96 3.86 4.63
C SER A 115 -2.38 3.27 5.91
N SER A 116 -1.08 3.04 5.96
CA SER A 116 -0.39 2.52 7.14
C SER A 116 -0.40 3.52 8.30
N LEU A 117 -0.20 4.82 8.02
CA LEU A 117 -0.32 5.88 9.03
C LEU A 117 -1.76 6.04 9.54
N ALA A 118 -2.75 5.95 8.66
CA ALA A 118 -4.16 5.99 9.05
C ALA A 118 -4.52 4.81 9.95
N PHE A 119 -4.05 3.60 9.63
CA PHE A 119 -4.25 2.45 10.49
C PHE A 119 -3.46 2.56 11.80
N LEU A 120 -2.24 3.09 11.76
CA LEU A 120 -1.45 3.36 12.96
C LEU A 120 -2.19 4.31 13.93
N ALA A 121 -2.83 5.35 13.40
CA ALA A 121 -3.64 6.27 14.22
C ALA A 121 -4.80 5.54 14.91
N VAL A 122 -5.48 4.63 14.22
CA VAL A 122 -6.53 3.78 14.82
C VAL A 122 -5.96 2.81 15.85
N ALA A 123 -4.81 2.21 15.56
CA ALA A 123 -4.14 1.27 16.46
C ALA A 123 -3.70 1.93 17.78
N LEU A 124 -3.20 3.17 17.73
CA LEU A 124 -2.81 3.95 18.92
C LEU A 124 -4.01 4.29 19.83
N LEU A 125 -5.22 4.41 19.28
CA LEU A 125 -6.42 4.58 20.09
C LEU A 125 -6.78 3.32 20.89
N ILE A 126 -6.41 2.15 20.39
CA ILE A 126 -6.74 0.85 21.00
C ILE A 126 -5.62 0.38 21.92
N ALA A 127 -4.37 0.59 21.54
CA ALA A 127 -3.16 0.19 22.28
C ALA A 127 -2.17 1.36 22.37
N PRO A 128 -2.32 2.26 23.37
CA PRO A 128 -1.51 3.49 23.48
C PRO A 128 -0.04 3.22 23.85
N HIS A 129 0.31 2.02 24.29
CA HIS A 129 1.67 1.66 24.72
C HIS A 129 2.60 1.14 23.61
N ILE A 130 2.20 1.27 22.34
CA ILE A 130 3.03 0.82 21.21
C ILE A 130 4.22 1.79 21.05
N HIS A 131 5.42 1.26 21.17
CA HIS A 131 6.66 2.01 20.92
C HIS A 131 6.99 2.03 19.43
N ILE A 132 6.79 3.19 18.79
CA ILE A 132 7.14 3.41 17.39
C ILE A 132 8.58 3.89 17.32
N THR A 133 9.46 3.02 16.82
CA THR A 133 10.88 3.36 16.63
C THR A 133 11.09 3.99 15.25
N LEU A 134 12.05 4.90 15.11
CA LEU A 134 12.43 5.47 13.80
C LEU A 134 12.82 4.37 12.80
N ALA A 135 13.48 3.32 13.28
CA ALA A 135 13.80 2.15 12.44
C ALA A 135 12.56 1.47 11.84
N PHE A 136 11.45 1.39 12.59
CA PHE A 136 10.18 0.87 12.08
C PHE A 136 9.62 1.75 10.95
N LEU A 137 9.65 3.07 11.09
CA LEU A 137 9.19 4.00 10.05
C LEU A 137 10.05 3.91 8.78
N LEU A 138 11.38 3.80 8.92
CA LEU A 138 12.29 3.59 7.80
C LEU A 138 12.02 2.24 7.11
N GLY A 139 11.86 1.17 7.87
CA GLY A 139 11.49 -0.16 7.35
C GLY A 139 10.17 -0.14 6.59
N LEU A 140 9.16 0.56 7.12
CA LEU A 140 7.85 0.73 6.50
C LEU A 140 7.96 1.51 5.18
N LEU A 141 8.78 2.57 5.12
CA LEU A 141 9.02 3.32 3.89
C LEU A 141 9.70 2.44 2.83
N LEU A 142 10.73 1.68 3.22
CA LEU A 142 11.41 0.74 2.33
C LEU A 142 10.46 -0.35 1.82
N CYS A 143 9.61 -0.89 2.69
CA CYS A 143 8.55 -1.83 2.31
C CYS A 143 7.62 -1.21 1.27
N CYS A 144 7.10 0.01 1.50
CA CYS A 144 6.27 0.71 0.52
C CYS A 144 6.98 0.90 -0.82
N LEU A 145 8.26 1.27 -0.82
CA LEU A 145 9.05 1.45 -2.03
C LEU A 145 9.19 0.14 -2.81
N THR A 146 9.66 -0.92 -2.16
CA THR A 146 9.87 -2.22 -2.82
C THR A 146 8.59 -2.77 -3.42
N PHE A 147 7.48 -2.75 -2.67
CA PHE A 147 6.20 -3.27 -3.16
C PHE A 147 5.52 -2.37 -4.19
N ALA A 148 5.72 -1.05 -4.17
CA ALA A 148 5.26 -0.17 -5.24
C ALA A 148 5.99 -0.47 -6.56
N PHE A 149 7.30 -0.66 -6.54
CA PHE A 149 8.06 -1.04 -7.74
C PHE A 149 7.69 -2.44 -8.24
N LEU A 150 7.50 -3.41 -7.36
CA LEU A 150 6.99 -4.74 -7.73
C LEU A 150 5.60 -4.65 -8.35
N GLY A 151 4.72 -3.78 -7.85
CA GLY A 151 3.41 -3.51 -8.43
C GLY A 151 3.50 -2.94 -9.84
N VAL A 152 4.39 -1.96 -10.07
CA VAL A 152 4.64 -1.42 -11.40
C VAL A 152 5.15 -2.50 -12.35
N LEU A 153 6.11 -3.32 -11.91
CA LEU A 153 6.65 -4.42 -12.70
C LEU A 153 5.56 -5.43 -13.08
N ALA A 154 4.74 -5.84 -12.12
CA ALA A 154 3.60 -6.73 -12.36
C ALA A 154 2.61 -6.14 -13.37
N ALA A 155 2.30 -4.84 -13.26
CA ALA A 155 1.40 -4.15 -14.20
C ALA A 155 1.95 -4.07 -15.62
N LEU A 156 3.28 -3.98 -15.79
CA LEU A 156 3.91 -3.99 -17.13
C LEU A 156 3.89 -5.38 -17.77
N LEU A 157 4.00 -6.43 -16.96
CA LEU A 157 3.98 -7.82 -17.41
C LEU A 157 2.56 -8.33 -17.67
N ALA A 158 1.57 -7.82 -16.95
CA ALA A 158 0.17 -8.20 -17.07
C ALA A 158 -0.40 -7.79 -18.43
N ARG A 159 -1.04 -8.73 -19.13
CA ARG A 159 -1.72 -8.53 -20.42
C ARG A 159 -3.21 -8.28 -20.24
N SER A 160 -3.76 -8.69 -19.11
CA SER A 160 -5.15 -8.52 -18.74
C SER A 160 -5.30 -8.06 -17.29
N HIS A 161 -6.52 -7.72 -16.89
CA HIS A 161 -6.81 -7.43 -15.48
C HIS A 161 -6.77 -8.70 -14.61
N GLU A 162 -7.09 -9.84 -15.19
CA GLU A 162 -7.02 -11.16 -14.55
C GLU A 162 -5.57 -11.56 -14.28
N ASP A 163 -4.65 -11.31 -15.23
CA ASP A 163 -3.21 -11.52 -15.02
C ASP A 163 -2.70 -10.66 -13.85
N MET A 164 -3.15 -9.40 -13.77
CA MET A 164 -2.76 -8.52 -12.67
C MET A 164 -3.25 -9.05 -11.32
N ALA A 165 -4.47 -9.58 -11.25
CA ALA A 165 -5.00 -10.20 -10.04
C ALA A 165 -4.20 -11.47 -9.66
N THR A 166 -3.80 -12.26 -10.65
CA THR A 166 -2.96 -13.45 -10.46
C THR A 166 -1.57 -13.07 -9.92
N PHE A 167 -0.90 -12.07 -10.52
CA PHE A 167 0.39 -11.57 -10.02
C PHE A 167 0.28 -11.00 -8.61
N SER A 168 -0.80 -10.26 -8.33
CA SER A 168 -1.07 -9.76 -6.98
C SER A 168 -1.17 -10.89 -5.98
N SER A 169 -1.92 -11.94 -6.29
CA SER A 169 -2.07 -13.11 -5.42
C SER A 169 -0.77 -13.89 -5.26
N LEU A 170 -0.04 -14.14 -6.34
CA LEU A 170 1.23 -14.88 -6.30
C LEU A 170 2.33 -14.19 -5.50
N ILE A 171 2.36 -12.85 -5.49
CA ILE A 171 3.36 -12.07 -4.77
C ILE A 171 2.91 -11.80 -3.34
N LEU A 172 1.67 -11.33 -3.15
CA LEU A 172 1.22 -10.87 -1.85
C LEU A 172 0.88 -12.04 -0.90
N LEU A 173 0.24 -13.13 -1.37
CA LEU A 173 -0.13 -14.25 -0.49
C LEU A 173 1.08 -14.91 0.20
N PRO A 174 2.16 -15.30 -0.48
CA PRO A 174 3.31 -15.86 0.22
C PRO A 174 3.93 -14.89 1.22
N MET A 175 4.00 -13.61 0.84
CA MET A 175 4.58 -12.57 1.70
C MET A 175 3.71 -12.23 2.93
N THR A 176 2.41 -12.52 2.90
CA THR A 176 1.55 -12.33 4.08
C THR A 176 1.76 -13.41 5.15
N PHE A 177 2.32 -14.56 4.78
CA PHE A 177 2.58 -15.69 5.70
C PHE A 177 4.04 -15.81 6.14
N LEU A 178 4.94 -15.03 5.55
CA LEU A 178 6.35 -15.00 5.91
C LEU A 178 6.61 -13.99 7.02
#